data_abd979d8d471ff02194707c06702646e
#
_entry.id   abd979d8d471ff02194707c06702646e
#
_cell.length_a   1.000
_cell.length_b   1.000
_cell.length_c   1.000
_cell.angle_alpha   90.00
_cell.angle_beta   90.00
_cell.angle_gamma   90.00
#
_symmetry.space_group_name_H-M   'P 1'
#
loop_
_entity.id
_entity.type
_entity.pdbx_description
1 polymer ?
#
loop_
_entity_poly.entity_id
_entity_poly.type
_entity_poly.pdbx_seq_one_letter_code
_entity_poly.pdbx_strand_id
1 'polypeptide(L)'
;MLSVFCSPSRYTQGKNATESLGREMKTLGLEGPALIVAGKSAVRLLSQTWRRSLSEAGIAHHVHAFGGECANSEIERVKDSARQHRARVIVGAGGGKVLDTARAAAAGLNLPGVNCPTVASSDAPCSALSVVYTDEGVFLEYRIYGKNPDLVLVDTQVIA
;
A
#
# COMPACT_ATOMS: atom_id res chain seq x y z
N MET A 1 33.41 -2.89 -6.33
CA MET A 1 32.24 -2.76 -5.42
C MET A 1 31.12 -2.09 -6.22
N LEU A 2 29.89 -2.63 -6.21
CA LEU A 2 28.73 -2.02 -6.87
C LEU A 2 27.93 -1.22 -5.85
N SER A 3 27.52 0.00 -6.19
CA SER A 3 26.56 0.80 -5.43
C SER A 3 25.25 0.82 -6.21
N VAL A 4 24.13 0.51 -5.54
CA VAL A 4 22.80 0.47 -6.14
C VAL A 4 21.92 1.49 -5.45
N PHE A 5 21.27 2.36 -6.22
CA PHE A 5 20.23 3.26 -5.77
C PHE A 5 18.89 2.87 -6.41
N CYS A 6 17.88 2.66 -5.57
CA CYS A 6 16.52 2.35 -6.00
C CYS A 6 15.53 3.30 -5.33
N SER A 7 14.49 3.69 -6.06
CA SER A 7 13.44 4.59 -5.56
C SER A 7 12.07 4.15 -6.11
N PRO A 8 10.96 4.64 -5.54
CA PRO A 8 9.65 4.48 -6.14
C PRO A 8 9.62 4.98 -7.59
N SER A 9 8.85 4.31 -8.45
CA SER A 9 8.68 4.75 -9.85
C SER A 9 8.04 6.13 -9.94
N ARG A 10 7.16 6.45 -8.98
CA ARG A 10 6.52 7.75 -8.86
C ARG A 10 6.32 8.13 -7.39
N TYR A 11 6.61 9.38 -7.07
CA TYR A 11 6.32 9.98 -5.76
C TYR A 11 5.49 11.24 -5.97
N THR A 12 4.28 11.25 -5.40
CA THR A 12 3.36 12.39 -5.47
C THR A 12 3.04 12.85 -4.05
N GLN A 13 3.20 14.14 -3.79
CA GLN A 13 2.93 14.73 -2.49
C GLN A 13 2.15 16.03 -2.63
N GLY A 14 1.20 16.25 -1.74
CA GLY A 14 0.47 17.51 -1.66
C GLY A 14 -0.72 17.45 -0.73
N LYS A 15 -1.34 18.62 -0.54
CA LYS A 15 -2.59 18.75 0.22
C LYS A 15 -3.72 18.05 -0.55
N ASN A 16 -4.48 17.19 0.14
CA ASN A 16 -5.56 16.40 -0.44
C ASN A 16 -5.12 15.48 -1.60
N ALA A 17 -3.86 15.02 -1.58
CA ALA A 17 -3.32 14.16 -2.64
C ALA A 17 -4.14 12.88 -2.83
N THR A 18 -4.80 12.37 -1.78
CA THR A 18 -5.68 11.19 -1.84
C THR A 18 -6.81 11.34 -2.86
N GLU A 19 -7.27 12.57 -3.12
CA GLU A 19 -8.28 12.83 -4.17
C GLU A 19 -7.77 12.54 -5.59
N SER A 20 -6.45 12.48 -5.76
CA SER A 20 -5.80 12.19 -7.03
C SER A 20 -5.37 10.72 -7.19
N LEU A 21 -5.64 9.86 -6.21
CA LEU A 21 -5.14 8.47 -6.22
C LEU A 21 -5.44 7.74 -7.53
N GLY A 22 -6.69 7.76 -7.97
CA GLY A 22 -7.11 7.08 -9.22
C GLY A 22 -6.41 7.63 -10.44
N ARG A 23 -6.26 8.97 -10.55
CA ARG A 23 -5.54 9.62 -11.64
C ARG A 23 -4.06 9.25 -11.65
N GLU A 24 -3.40 9.26 -10.50
CA GLU A 24 -1.99 8.91 -10.36
C GLU A 24 -1.75 7.44 -10.72
N MET A 25 -2.63 6.54 -10.27
CA MET A 25 -2.59 5.12 -10.66
C MET A 25 -2.75 4.95 -12.17
N LYS A 26 -3.71 5.64 -12.78
CA LYS A 26 -3.97 5.56 -14.21
C LYS A 26 -2.79 6.07 -15.05
N THR A 27 -2.10 7.11 -14.59
CA THR A 27 -0.88 7.65 -15.22
C THR A 27 0.23 6.58 -15.31
N LEU A 28 0.26 5.64 -14.37
CA LEU A 28 1.20 4.53 -14.32
C LEU A 28 0.67 3.24 -14.98
N GLY A 29 -0.50 3.26 -15.59
CA GLY A 29 -1.14 2.07 -16.16
C GLY A 29 -1.66 1.08 -15.11
N LEU A 30 -1.88 1.51 -13.88
CA LEU A 30 -2.41 0.69 -12.79
C LEU A 30 -3.94 0.70 -12.82
N GLU A 31 -4.53 -0.20 -13.60
CA GLU A 31 -5.95 -0.15 -13.93
C GLU A 31 -6.89 -0.88 -12.96
N GLY A 32 -6.38 -1.59 -11.98
CA GLY A 32 -7.20 -2.32 -11.02
C GLY A 32 -7.95 -3.58 -11.60
N PRO A 33 -8.81 -4.25 -10.85
CA PRO A 33 -9.30 -3.85 -9.53
C PRO A 33 -8.21 -3.65 -8.50
N ALA A 34 -8.40 -2.68 -7.60
CA ALA A 34 -7.46 -2.39 -6.53
C ALA A 34 -7.91 -3.05 -5.21
N LEU A 35 -6.99 -3.66 -4.46
CA LEU A 35 -7.22 -4.01 -3.07
C LEU A 35 -6.54 -2.98 -2.18
N ILE A 36 -7.31 -2.27 -1.39
CA ILE A 36 -6.80 -1.31 -0.40
C ILE A 36 -6.68 -2.01 0.95
N VAL A 37 -5.46 -2.19 1.42
CA VAL A 37 -5.16 -2.69 2.76
C VAL A 37 -5.07 -1.50 3.70
N ALA A 38 -5.95 -1.42 4.69
CA ALA A 38 -6.01 -0.22 5.54
C ALA A 38 -6.44 -0.53 6.97
N GLY A 39 -5.88 0.21 7.92
CA GLY A 39 -6.31 0.21 9.30
C GLY A 39 -7.65 0.94 9.50
N LYS A 40 -8.35 0.66 10.60
CA LYS A 40 -9.69 1.19 10.92
C LYS A 40 -9.78 2.73 10.82
N SER A 41 -8.75 3.44 11.28
CA SER A 41 -8.74 4.92 11.24
C SER A 41 -8.66 5.44 9.82
N ALA A 42 -7.81 4.85 8.98
CA ALA A 42 -7.69 5.23 7.57
C ALA A 42 -8.99 4.94 6.80
N VAL A 43 -9.62 3.79 7.03
CA VAL A 43 -10.91 3.46 6.43
C VAL A 43 -11.97 4.50 6.81
N ARG A 44 -12.07 4.83 8.10
CA ARG A 44 -13.04 5.83 8.59
C ARG A 44 -12.83 7.20 7.95
N LEU A 45 -11.57 7.61 7.79
CA LEU A 45 -11.22 8.94 7.29
C LEU A 45 -11.30 9.03 5.76
N LEU A 46 -10.88 8.00 5.03
CA LEU A 46 -10.53 8.11 3.62
C LEU A 46 -11.43 7.28 2.68
N SER A 47 -12.32 6.43 3.19
CA SER A 47 -13.11 5.51 2.34
C SER A 47 -13.95 6.22 1.28
N GLN A 48 -14.53 7.37 1.60
CA GLN A 48 -15.31 8.16 0.64
C GLN A 48 -14.41 8.79 -0.44
N THR A 49 -13.24 9.29 -0.02
CA THR A 49 -12.26 9.88 -0.95
C THR A 49 -11.71 8.83 -1.91
N TRP A 50 -11.36 7.63 -1.41
CA TRP A 50 -10.95 6.52 -2.28
C TRP A 50 -12.05 6.15 -3.28
N ARG A 51 -13.29 6.01 -2.81
CA ARG A 51 -14.41 5.67 -3.67
C ARG A 51 -14.56 6.68 -4.80
N ARG A 52 -14.56 7.97 -4.49
CA ARG A 52 -14.69 9.03 -5.49
C ARG A 52 -13.52 9.00 -6.47
N SER A 53 -12.30 9.09 -5.97
CA SER A 53 -11.09 9.17 -6.79
C SER A 53 -10.92 7.96 -7.73
N LEU A 54 -11.15 6.75 -7.23
CA LEU A 54 -11.01 5.53 -8.02
C LEU A 54 -12.17 5.36 -9.01
N SER A 55 -13.41 5.69 -8.63
CA SER A 55 -14.57 5.64 -9.54
C SER A 55 -14.41 6.62 -10.71
N GLU A 56 -13.95 7.84 -10.45
CA GLU A 56 -13.68 8.84 -11.50
C GLU A 56 -12.60 8.37 -12.49
N ALA A 57 -11.67 7.55 -12.02
CA ALA A 57 -10.65 6.93 -12.86
C ALA A 57 -11.10 5.61 -13.51
N GLY A 58 -12.30 5.11 -13.24
CA GLY A 58 -12.81 3.83 -13.72
C GLY A 58 -12.14 2.62 -13.07
N ILE A 59 -11.59 2.77 -11.87
CA ILE A 59 -10.90 1.70 -11.13
C ILE A 59 -11.81 1.12 -10.06
N ALA A 60 -12.23 -0.13 -10.21
CA ALA A 60 -12.93 -0.86 -9.16
C ALA A 60 -11.99 -1.14 -7.98
N HIS A 61 -12.51 -1.12 -6.75
CA HIS A 61 -11.71 -1.40 -5.57
C HIS A 61 -12.48 -2.12 -4.47
N HIS A 62 -11.73 -2.81 -3.63
CA HIS A 62 -12.19 -3.41 -2.37
C HIS A 62 -11.27 -2.97 -1.24
N VAL A 63 -11.79 -2.95 -0.01
CA VAL A 63 -11.03 -2.60 1.19
C VAL A 63 -10.86 -3.84 2.05
N HIS A 64 -9.61 -4.18 2.34
CA HIS A 64 -9.23 -5.21 3.30
C HIS A 64 -8.90 -4.54 4.64
N ALA A 65 -9.65 -4.90 5.68
CA ALA A 65 -9.41 -4.41 7.03
C ALA A 65 -8.15 -5.07 7.61
N PHE A 66 -7.11 -4.28 7.82
CA PHE A 66 -5.84 -4.73 8.39
C PHE A 66 -6.00 -5.24 9.81
N GLY A 67 -5.43 -6.42 10.10
CA GLY A 67 -5.58 -7.13 11.36
C GLY A 67 -4.75 -6.59 12.53
N GLY A 68 -3.78 -5.73 12.28
CA GLY A 68 -2.99 -5.05 13.34
C GLY A 68 -1.50 -5.37 13.33
N GLU A 69 -1.07 -6.51 12.79
CA GLU A 69 0.34 -6.89 12.74
C GLU A 69 0.78 -7.29 11.33
N CYS A 70 2.03 -6.96 10.97
CA CYS A 70 2.64 -7.44 9.73
C CYS A 70 3.19 -8.86 9.97
N ALA A 71 2.29 -9.82 10.05
CA ALA A 71 2.60 -11.23 10.26
C ALA A 71 2.31 -12.07 9.00
N ASN A 72 2.90 -13.26 8.93
CA ASN A 72 2.69 -14.17 7.80
C ASN A 72 1.21 -14.50 7.60
N SER A 73 0.47 -14.71 8.69
CA SER A 73 -0.98 -14.96 8.67
C SER A 73 -1.75 -13.82 8.01
N GLU A 74 -1.42 -12.57 8.34
CA GLU A 74 -2.07 -11.39 7.77
C GLU A 74 -1.67 -11.17 6.31
N ILE A 75 -0.40 -11.39 5.96
CA ILE A 75 0.07 -11.33 4.57
C ILE A 75 -0.71 -12.32 3.69
N GLU A 76 -0.91 -13.57 4.17
CA GLU A 76 -1.70 -14.56 3.43
C GLU A 76 -3.18 -14.16 3.34
N ARG A 77 -3.79 -13.63 4.41
CA ARG A 77 -5.16 -13.08 4.36
C ARG A 77 -5.32 -11.98 3.31
N VAL A 78 -4.36 -11.08 3.20
CA VAL A 78 -4.36 -10.04 2.16
C VAL A 78 -4.24 -10.67 0.76
N LYS A 79 -3.36 -11.65 0.59
CA LYS A 79 -3.20 -12.36 -0.71
C LYS A 79 -4.49 -13.10 -1.10
N ASP A 80 -5.16 -13.76 -0.16
CA ASP A 80 -6.42 -14.45 -0.40
C ASP A 80 -7.54 -13.45 -0.77
N SER A 81 -7.61 -12.33 -0.06
CA SER A 81 -8.53 -11.25 -0.40
C SER A 81 -8.24 -10.70 -1.81
N ALA A 82 -6.97 -10.53 -2.17
CA ALA A 82 -6.59 -10.08 -3.51
C ALA A 82 -7.03 -11.07 -4.61
N ARG A 83 -6.84 -12.38 -4.38
CA ARG A 83 -7.30 -13.43 -5.30
C ARG A 83 -8.83 -13.43 -5.42
N GLN A 84 -9.54 -13.38 -4.31
CA GLN A 84 -11.01 -13.37 -4.26
C GLN A 84 -11.60 -12.21 -5.06
N HIS A 85 -11.03 -11.03 -4.94
CA HIS A 85 -11.47 -9.82 -5.62
C HIS A 85 -10.78 -9.57 -6.96
N ARG A 86 -9.97 -10.53 -7.44
CA ARG A 86 -9.20 -10.46 -8.70
C ARG A 86 -8.38 -9.17 -8.79
N ALA A 87 -7.79 -8.76 -7.67
CA ALA A 87 -7.00 -7.54 -7.61
C ALA A 87 -5.80 -7.61 -8.56
N ARG A 88 -5.54 -6.50 -9.23
CA ARG A 88 -4.41 -6.30 -10.14
C ARG A 88 -3.38 -5.31 -9.59
N VAL A 89 -3.73 -4.65 -8.49
CA VAL A 89 -2.86 -3.74 -7.75
C VAL A 89 -3.20 -3.79 -6.27
N ILE A 90 -2.20 -3.70 -5.41
CA ILE A 90 -2.38 -3.61 -3.95
C ILE A 90 -1.99 -2.22 -3.49
N VAL A 91 -2.89 -1.57 -2.76
CA VAL A 91 -2.70 -0.25 -2.16
C VAL A 91 -2.60 -0.41 -0.65
N GLY A 92 -1.47 -0.05 -0.05
CA GLY A 92 -1.32 0.07 1.40
C GLY A 92 -1.67 1.48 1.85
N ALA A 93 -2.65 1.64 2.74
CA ALA A 93 -3.03 2.95 3.29
C ALA A 93 -2.98 2.92 4.83
N GLY A 94 -1.89 3.44 5.40
CA GLY A 94 -1.68 3.37 6.84
C GLY A 94 -0.26 3.69 7.28
N GLY A 95 0.09 3.24 8.47
CA GLY A 95 1.45 3.28 9.01
C GLY A 95 2.32 2.12 8.51
N GLY A 96 3.56 2.05 9.00
CA GLY A 96 4.57 1.10 8.53
C GLY A 96 4.11 -0.34 8.44
N LYS A 97 3.43 -0.88 9.45
CA LYS A 97 2.93 -2.27 9.45
C LYS A 97 1.92 -2.55 8.33
N VAL A 98 1.04 -1.59 8.03
CA VAL A 98 0.09 -1.70 6.91
C VAL A 98 0.82 -1.70 5.59
N LEU A 99 1.77 -0.76 5.41
CA LEU A 99 2.55 -0.61 4.18
C LEU A 99 3.41 -1.84 3.93
N ASP A 100 4.04 -2.38 4.97
CA ASP A 100 4.87 -3.58 4.90
C ASP A 100 4.05 -4.81 4.53
N THR A 101 2.86 -4.98 5.13
CA THR A 101 1.94 -6.08 4.80
C THR A 101 1.46 -5.99 3.35
N ALA A 102 1.03 -4.81 2.91
CA ALA A 102 0.58 -4.60 1.54
C ALA A 102 1.70 -4.87 0.52
N ARG A 103 2.92 -4.42 0.81
CA ARG A 103 4.12 -4.66 -0.01
C ARG A 103 4.46 -6.14 -0.08
N ALA A 104 4.47 -6.83 1.06
CA ALA A 104 4.74 -8.27 1.11
C ALA A 104 3.72 -9.07 0.30
N ALA A 105 2.44 -8.72 0.40
CA ALA A 105 1.39 -9.37 -0.36
C ALA A 105 1.51 -9.08 -1.87
N ALA A 106 1.77 -7.82 -2.25
CA ALA A 106 1.99 -7.42 -3.65
C ALA A 106 3.16 -8.17 -4.27
N ALA A 107 4.30 -8.21 -3.59
CA ALA A 107 5.48 -8.95 -4.04
C ALA A 107 5.20 -10.45 -4.17
N GLY A 108 4.52 -11.06 -3.20
CA GLY A 108 4.18 -12.48 -3.21
C GLY A 108 3.17 -12.88 -4.30
N LEU A 109 2.41 -11.93 -4.83
CA LEU A 109 1.48 -12.11 -5.96
C LEU A 109 2.02 -11.58 -7.29
N ASN A 110 3.22 -11.00 -7.28
CA ASN A 110 3.81 -10.31 -8.43
C ASN A 110 2.89 -9.20 -8.98
N LEU A 111 2.24 -8.46 -8.09
CA LEU A 111 1.37 -7.34 -8.42
C LEU A 111 2.07 -6.00 -8.15
N PRO A 112 1.68 -4.93 -8.86
CA PRO A 112 2.12 -3.59 -8.53
C PRO A 112 1.67 -3.18 -7.12
N GLY A 113 2.48 -2.34 -6.47
CA GLY A 113 2.23 -1.81 -5.13
C GLY A 113 2.14 -0.30 -5.09
N VAL A 114 1.15 0.21 -4.38
CA VAL A 114 0.95 1.64 -4.11
C VAL A 114 0.96 1.87 -2.61
N ASN A 115 1.73 2.84 -2.15
CA ASN A 115 1.80 3.21 -0.73
C ASN A 115 1.22 4.61 -0.47
N CYS A 116 0.23 4.66 0.42
CA CYS A 116 -0.43 5.89 0.90
C CYS A 116 -0.20 6.00 2.42
N PRO A 117 0.94 6.55 2.87
CA PRO A 117 1.23 6.66 4.29
C PRO A 117 0.24 7.60 5.00
N THR A 118 -0.12 7.25 6.24
CA THR A 118 -0.93 8.10 7.13
C THR A 118 -0.14 8.68 8.29
N VAL A 119 1.13 8.32 8.40
CA VAL A 119 2.09 8.87 9.37
C VAL A 119 3.46 9.01 8.72
N ALA A 120 4.22 10.04 9.12
CA ALA A 120 5.57 10.30 8.64
C ALA A 120 6.61 9.86 9.68
N SER A 121 6.62 8.58 10.04
CA SER A 121 7.45 8.06 11.14
C SER A 121 8.62 7.17 10.69
N SER A 122 8.69 6.78 9.41
CA SER A 122 9.71 5.87 8.91
C SER A 122 9.88 5.98 7.38
N ASP A 123 10.86 5.27 6.84
CA ASP A 123 11.12 5.12 5.41
C ASP A 123 10.21 4.07 4.72
N ALA A 124 9.37 3.38 5.48
CA ALA A 124 8.47 2.34 4.97
C ALA A 124 7.68 2.72 3.71
N PRO A 125 7.22 3.98 3.51
CA PRO A 125 6.53 4.36 2.28
C PRO A 125 7.33 4.12 1.01
N CYS A 126 8.64 4.35 1.03
CA CYS A 126 9.50 4.35 -0.15
C CYS A 126 10.40 3.11 -0.27
N SER A 127 10.57 2.33 0.80
CA SER A 127 11.53 1.23 0.82
C SER A 127 11.06 -0.01 0.04
N ALA A 128 12.03 -0.84 -0.36
CA ALA A 128 11.81 -2.16 -0.94
C ALA A 128 11.99 -3.27 0.12
N LEU A 129 11.54 -2.99 1.36
CA LEU A 129 11.72 -3.88 2.50
C LEU A 129 10.46 -3.93 3.34
N SER A 130 10.11 -5.08 3.86
CA SER A 130 9.09 -5.25 4.91
C SER A 130 9.71 -5.86 6.15
N VAL A 131 9.30 -5.36 7.31
CA VAL A 131 9.60 -5.96 8.60
C VAL A 131 8.46 -6.88 8.96
N VAL A 132 8.74 -8.17 9.11
CA VAL A 132 7.74 -9.20 9.42
C VAL A 132 7.88 -9.62 10.87
N TYR A 133 6.74 -9.79 11.52
CA TYR A 133 6.62 -10.16 12.93
C TYR A 133 5.85 -11.48 13.07
N THR A 134 5.90 -12.08 14.24
CA THR A 134 4.95 -13.14 14.63
C THR A 134 3.57 -12.53 14.88
N ASP A 135 2.56 -13.37 15.02
CA ASP A 135 1.19 -12.90 15.35
C ASP A 135 1.14 -12.22 16.74
N GLU A 136 2.10 -12.51 17.63
CA GLU A 136 2.27 -11.89 18.95
C GLU A 136 3.08 -10.58 18.90
N GLY A 137 3.54 -10.16 17.72
CA GLY A 137 4.28 -8.92 17.55
C GLY A 137 5.79 -9.02 17.83
N VAL A 138 6.35 -10.21 17.86
CA VAL A 138 7.80 -10.42 18.00
C VAL A 138 8.46 -10.35 16.63
N PHE A 139 9.57 -9.63 16.52
CA PHE A 139 10.33 -9.54 15.27
C PHE A 139 10.68 -10.94 14.74
N LEU A 140 10.42 -11.17 13.46
CA LEU A 140 10.72 -12.44 12.80
C LEU A 140 11.85 -12.27 11.76
N GLU A 141 11.65 -11.39 10.78
CA GLU A 141 12.61 -11.23 9.68
C GLU A 141 12.46 -9.91 8.93
N TYR A 142 13.51 -9.55 8.18
CA TYR A 142 13.42 -8.57 7.11
C TYR A 142 13.21 -9.26 5.76
N ARG A 143 12.24 -8.80 4.97
CA ARG A 143 12.03 -9.23 3.58
C ARG A 143 12.43 -8.11 2.62
N ILE A 144 13.45 -8.38 1.83
CA ILE A 144 13.93 -7.44 0.82
C ILE A 144 13.35 -7.85 -0.53
N TYR A 145 12.85 -6.88 -1.27
CA TYR A 145 12.23 -7.07 -2.59
C TYR A 145 13.08 -6.48 -3.69
N GLY A 146 12.92 -7.00 -4.92
CA GLY A 146 13.68 -6.55 -6.08
C GLY A 146 13.28 -5.18 -6.63
N LYS A 147 12.19 -4.58 -6.11
CA LYS A 147 11.71 -3.26 -6.54
C LYS A 147 11.07 -2.49 -5.40
N ASN A 148 11.13 -1.17 -5.51
CA ASN A 148 10.38 -0.23 -4.67
C ASN A 148 8.91 -0.16 -5.11
N PRO A 149 8.02 0.49 -4.33
CA PRO A 149 6.63 0.72 -4.74
C PRO A 149 6.53 1.42 -6.10
N ASP A 150 5.49 1.06 -6.87
CA ASP A 150 5.23 1.72 -8.17
C ASP A 150 4.75 3.17 -7.96
N LEU A 151 4.00 3.42 -6.90
CA LEU A 151 3.54 4.75 -6.51
C LEU A 151 3.65 4.94 -5.00
N VAL A 152 4.16 6.08 -4.59
CA VAL A 152 4.00 6.62 -3.23
C VAL A 152 3.18 7.89 -3.31
N LEU A 153 2.05 7.93 -2.62
CA LEU A 153 1.13 9.07 -2.59
C LEU A 153 1.02 9.62 -1.17
N VAL A 154 1.59 10.78 -0.95
CA VAL A 154 1.65 11.44 0.38
C VAL A 154 0.65 12.59 0.43
N ASP A 155 -0.41 12.39 1.20
CA ASP A 155 -1.40 13.44 1.47
C ASP A 155 -1.02 14.19 2.75
N THR A 156 -0.60 15.44 2.60
CA THR A 156 -0.13 16.25 3.72
C THR A 156 -1.23 16.66 4.70
N GLN A 157 -2.51 16.53 4.33
CA GLN A 157 -3.63 16.73 5.26
C GLN A 157 -3.90 15.49 6.11
N VAL A 158 -3.54 14.31 5.62
CA VAL A 158 -3.73 13.03 6.34
C VAL A 158 -2.61 12.84 7.36
N ILE A 159 -1.40 13.29 7.04
CA ILE A 159 -0.22 13.15 7.91
C ILE A 159 -0.16 14.25 8.99
N ALA A 160 -0.79 15.41 8.77
CA ALA A 160 -0.72 16.58 9.65
C ALA A 160 -1.44 16.36 10.99
#